data_eb9931848106ca9a6b7c5e804bbb3fd8
#
_entry.id   eb9931848106ca9a6b7c5e804bbb3fd8
#
_cell.length_a   1.000
_cell.length_b   1.000
_cell.length_c   1.000
_cell.angle_alpha   90.00
_cell.angle_beta   90.00
_cell.angle_gamma   90.00
#
_symmetry.space_group_name_H-M   'P 1'
#
loop_
_entity.id
_entity.type
_entity.pdbx_description
1 polymer ?
#
loop_
_entity_poly.entity_id
_entity_poly.type
_entity_poly.pdbx_seq_one_letter_code
_entity_poly.pdbx_strand_id
1 'polypeptide(L)'
;MNALDVEKLVKRYGDNQVLKGVNLKIPEGEFYALMGPNGSGKTTLASIIASVRFPTSGKIEIYGKKPENAKELIGYIPQENFSSPILTGKENLMYFAGLLGYSKGAAEKIVKDLLTKVGLHKEAAKKVSDYSGGMRKRLEVATALFPKIKLLILDEPTTGLDPSARRKFLGLIQELREEKTTVLLITHIGADAELASRVGLIDEGEIIAQDEPEQLKKASGLKNVINVETTIKSEKIAETLRKFSEKKKVLETDVGYRIYCQDVEEATPEIVRSLDAIGCKATKIETEKPSLEDVFFKMTEKTIREVS
;
A
#
# COMPACT_ATOMS: atom_id res chain seq x y z
N MET A 1 5.29 23.23 -4.67
CA MET A 1 5.35 22.69 -6.06
C MET A 1 4.78 21.29 -6.05
N ASN A 2 4.07 20.83 -7.12
CA ASN A 2 3.66 19.42 -7.19
C ASN A 2 4.83 18.58 -7.69
N ALA A 3 5.12 17.49 -6.99
CA ALA A 3 6.04 16.46 -7.46
C ALA A 3 5.39 15.60 -8.55
N LEU A 4 4.08 15.36 -8.42
CA LEU A 4 3.26 14.63 -9.39
C LEU A 4 1.96 15.38 -9.64
N ASP A 5 1.60 15.54 -10.91
CA ASP A 5 0.31 16.03 -11.36
C ASP A 5 -0.25 15.10 -12.44
N VAL A 6 -1.41 14.51 -12.21
CA VAL A 6 -2.11 13.59 -13.11
C VAL A 6 -3.50 14.15 -13.38
N GLU A 7 -3.82 14.38 -14.65
CA GLU A 7 -5.09 14.95 -15.07
C GLU A 7 -5.81 14.04 -16.07
N LYS A 8 -7.03 13.62 -15.72
CA LYS A 8 -7.95 12.81 -16.56
C LYS A 8 -7.28 11.63 -17.23
N LEU A 9 -6.42 10.90 -16.47
CA LEU A 9 -5.62 9.82 -17.00
C LEU A 9 -6.48 8.60 -17.35
N VAL A 10 -6.39 8.15 -18.59
CA VAL A 10 -7.11 6.97 -19.09
C VAL A 10 -6.10 5.93 -19.57
N LYS A 11 -6.37 4.67 -19.25
CA LYS A 11 -5.65 3.53 -19.83
C LYS A 11 -6.61 2.44 -20.25
N ARG A 12 -6.47 2.02 -21.52
CA ARG A 12 -7.21 0.89 -22.11
C ARG A 12 -6.25 -0.20 -22.58
N TYR A 13 -6.68 -1.44 -22.48
CA TYR A 13 -6.05 -2.61 -23.09
C TYR A 13 -7.14 -3.31 -23.93
N GLY A 14 -7.12 -3.11 -25.23
CA GLY A 14 -8.25 -3.48 -26.08
C GLY A 14 -9.53 -2.79 -25.62
N ASP A 15 -10.57 -3.56 -25.36
CA ASP A 15 -11.87 -3.05 -24.90
C ASP A 15 -11.92 -2.77 -23.39
N ASN A 16 -10.95 -3.29 -22.63
CA ASN A 16 -10.92 -3.12 -21.19
C ASN A 16 -10.31 -1.77 -20.78
N GLN A 17 -11.11 -0.92 -20.15
CA GLN A 17 -10.66 0.37 -19.61
C GLN A 17 -10.25 0.22 -18.14
N VAL A 18 -8.94 0.17 -17.88
CA VAL A 18 -8.36 -0.05 -16.55
C VAL A 18 -8.26 1.23 -15.73
N LEU A 19 -8.00 2.39 -16.36
CA LEU A 19 -8.04 3.71 -15.70
C LEU A 19 -9.07 4.58 -16.39
N LYS A 20 -9.98 5.19 -15.61
CA LYS A 20 -11.19 5.84 -16.09
C LYS A 20 -11.18 7.36 -15.84
N GLY A 21 -10.06 8.03 -16.13
CA GLY A 21 -9.95 9.48 -15.95
C GLY A 21 -9.39 9.89 -14.59
N VAL A 22 -8.38 9.18 -14.11
CA VAL A 22 -7.76 9.43 -12.81
C VAL A 22 -7.18 10.83 -12.71
N ASN A 23 -7.49 11.54 -11.62
CA ASN A 23 -6.88 12.79 -11.22
C ASN A 23 -6.14 12.60 -9.90
N LEU A 24 -4.86 13.01 -9.85
CA LEU A 24 -4.03 12.86 -8.67
C LEU A 24 -2.99 13.98 -8.62
N LYS A 25 -2.87 14.65 -7.48
CA LYS A 25 -1.81 15.64 -7.22
C LYS A 25 -1.08 15.29 -5.95
N ILE A 26 0.24 15.17 -6.05
CA ILE A 26 1.12 14.92 -4.89
C ILE A 26 2.11 16.08 -4.79
N PRO A 27 2.02 16.91 -3.74
CA PRO A 27 3.01 17.92 -3.41
C PRO A 27 4.40 17.34 -3.19
N GLU A 28 5.43 18.15 -3.41
CA GLU A 28 6.81 17.78 -3.08
C GLU A 28 6.96 17.51 -1.58
N GLY A 29 7.64 16.41 -1.23
CA GLY A 29 7.85 15.97 0.15
C GLY A 29 6.64 15.29 0.80
N GLU A 30 5.55 15.07 0.07
CA GLU A 30 4.39 14.35 0.58
C GLU A 30 4.62 12.83 0.53
N PHE A 31 4.17 12.13 1.55
CA PHE A 31 3.99 10.69 1.55
C PHE A 31 2.51 10.39 1.26
N TYR A 32 2.23 9.95 0.04
CA TYR A 32 0.90 9.59 -0.43
C TYR A 32 0.76 8.08 -0.59
N ALA A 33 -0.33 7.49 -0.11
CA ALA A 33 -0.66 6.10 -0.37
C ALA A 33 -1.85 5.98 -1.32
N LEU A 34 -1.75 5.08 -2.31
CA LEU A 34 -2.87 4.68 -3.16
C LEU A 34 -3.30 3.28 -2.76
N MET A 35 -4.50 3.17 -2.19
CA MET A 35 -5.02 1.93 -1.62
C MET A 35 -6.25 1.44 -2.38
N GLY A 36 -6.34 0.14 -2.61
CA GLY A 36 -7.49 -0.49 -3.26
C GLY A 36 -7.27 -1.98 -3.52
N PRO A 37 -8.31 -2.71 -3.97
CA PRO A 37 -8.22 -4.15 -4.23
C PRO A 37 -7.34 -4.45 -5.44
N ASN A 38 -6.98 -5.72 -5.60
CA ASN A 38 -6.31 -6.18 -6.80
C ASN A 38 -7.19 -5.96 -8.04
N GLY A 39 -6.55 -5.58 -9.14
CA GLY A 39 -7.28 -5.23 -10.37
C GLY A 39 -7.88 -3.83 -10.41
N SER A 40 -7.81 -3.01 -9.35
CA SER A 40 -8.34 -1.64 -9.35
C SER A 40 -7.55 -0.64 -10.20
N GLY A 41 -6.40 -1.04 -10.77
CA GLY A 41 -5.58 -0.19 -11.64
C GLY A 41 -4.35 0.43 -11.00
N LYS A 42 -4.04 0.16 -9.72
CA LYS A 42 -2.89 0.72 -8.97
C LYS A 42 -1.55 0.56 -9.68
N THR A 43 -1.15 -0.70 -9.96
CA THR A 43 0.11 -1.01 -10.66
C THR A 43 0.15 -0.42 -12.08
N THR A 44 -1.00 -0.34 -12.76
CA THR A 44 -1.09 0.33 -14.06
C THR A 44 -0.79 1.81 -13.93
N LEU A 45 -1.37 2.50 -12.95
CA LEU A 45 -1.10 3.91 -12.69
C LEU A 45 0.38 4.12 -12.34
N ALA A 46 0.94 3.31 -11.41
CA ALA A 46 2.36 3.38 -11.04
C ALA A 46 3.29 3.22 -12.23
N SER A 47 3.07 2.21 -13.06
CA SER A 47 3.91 1.93 -14.22
C SER A 47 3.85 3.02 -15.29
N ILE A 48 2.71 3.72 -15.41
CA ILE A 48 2.57 4.88 -16.31
C ILE A 48 3.33 6.08 -15.74
N ILE A 49 3.19 6.37 -14.44
CA ILE A 49 3.93 7.45 -13.78
C ILE A 49 5.45 7.19 -13.88
N ALA A 50 5.87 5.94 -13.67
CA ALA A 50 7.27 5.52 -13.82
C ALA A 50 7.79 5.50 -15.27
N SER A 51 6.97 5.89 -16.26
CA SER A 51 7.34 5.87 -17.70
C SER A 51 7.71 4.48 -18.23
N VAL A 52 7.19 3.42 -17.58
CA VAL A 52 7.29 2.02 -18.05
C VAL A 52 6.21 1.70 -19.05
N ARG A 53 5.03 2.33 -18.89
CA ARG A 53 3.88 2.21 -19.80
C ARG A 53 3.39 3.57 -20.22
N PHE A 54 2.68 3.62 -21.38
CA PHE A 54 2.08 4.85 -21.88
C PHE A 54 0.58 4.91 -21.55
N PRO A 55 0.04 6.09 -21.22
CA PRO A 55 -1.40 6.27 -21.09
C PRO A 55 -2.09 6.17 -22.45
N THR A 56 -3.40 5.93 -22.46
CA THR A 56 -4.24 6.06 -23.66
C THR A 56 -4.59 7.52 -23.92
N SER A 57 -4.89 8.28 -22.86
CA SER A 57 -5.11 9.72 -22.89
C SER A 57 -4.93 10.32 -21.49
N GLY A 58 -5.00 11.66 -21.39
CA GLY A 58 -4.75 12.39 -20.17
C GLY A 58 -3.35 12.97 -20.13
N LYS A 59 -3.03 13.66 -19.03
CA LYS A 59 -1.74 14.35 -18.84
C LYS A 59 -1.07 13.90 -17.55
N ILE A 60 0.24 13.78 -17.58
CA ILE A 60 1.08 13.54 -16.40
C ILE A 60 2.26 14.50 -16.44
N GLU A 61 2.51 15.14 -15.31
CA GLU A 61 3.71 15.94 -15.09
C GLU A 61 4.39 15.52 -13.78
N ILE A 62 5.72 15.38 -13.83
CA ILE A 62 6.58 15.05 -12.70
C ILE A 62 7.56 16.20 -12.55
N TYR A 63 7.43 16.97 -11.45
CA TYR A 63 8.17 18.24 -11.26
C TYR A 63 8.05 19.18 -12.48
N GLY A 64 6.86 19.25 -13.10
CA GLY A 64 6.57 20.07 -14.27
C GLY A 64 7.14 19.52 -15.59
N LYS A 65 7.69 18.30 -15.61
CA LYS A 65 8.21 17.64 -16.81
C LYS A 65 7.31 16.46 -17.20
N LYS A 66 7.27 16.12 -18.48
CA LYS A 66 6.66 14.85 -18.93
C LYS A 66 7.42 13.66 -18.34
N PRO A 67 6.80 12.51 -18.06
CA PRO A 67 7.45 11.34 -17.46
C PRO A 67 8.72 10.89 -18.21
N GLU A 68 8.71 10.94 -19.54
CA GLU A 68 9.86 10.54 -20.38
C GLU A 68 11.11 11.39 -20.12
N ASN A 69 10.90 12.65 -19.72
CA ASN A 69 11.96 13.64 -19.45
C ASN A 69 12.29 13.75 -17.94
N ALA A 70 11.60 12.97 -17.10
CA ALA A 70 11.74 12.99 -15.64
C ALA A 70 12.31 11.68 -15.08
N LYS A 71 12.70 10.73 -15.91
CA LYS A 71 13.12 9.37 -15.49
C LYS A 71 14.22 9.38 -14.44
N GLU A 72 15.17 10.32 -14.54
CA GLU A 72 16.28 10.47 -13.58
C GLU A 72 15.81 10.92 -12.19
N LEU A 73 14.57 11.45 -12.07
CA LEU A 73 13.98 11.91 -10.81
C LEU A 73 13.12 10.83 -10.14
N ILE A 74 12.87 9.71 -10.82
CA ILE A 74 11.93 8.66 -10.38
C ILE A 74 12.70 7.42 -9.94
N GLY A 75 12.45 6.97 -8.73
CA GLY A 75 12.78 5.64 -8.26
C GLY A 75 11.51 4.78 -8.26
N TYR A 76 11.48 3.72 -9.05
CA TYR A 76 10.33 2.81 -9.10
C TYR A 76 10.72 1.41 -8.62
N ILE A 77 10.04 0.94 -7.62
CA ILE A 77 10.18 -0.41 -7.06
C ILE A 77 8.92 -1.18 -7.41
N PRO A 78 8.95 -2.07 -8.40
CA PRO A 78 7.83 -2.90 -8.77
C PRO A 78 7.54 -3.97 -7.70
N GLN A 79 6.37 -4.59 -7.81
CA GLN A 79 5.96 -5.69 -6.95
C GLN A 79 6.93 -6.88 -7.08
N GLU A 80 7.32 -7.21 -8.31
CA GLU A 80 8.28 -8.27 -8.58
C GLU A 80 9.72 -7.85 -8.22
N ASN A 81 10.50 -8.83 -7.77
CA ASN A 81 11.90 -8.60 -7.49
C ASN A 81 12.70 -8.45 -8.78
N PHE A 82 13.54 -7.42 -8.85
CA PHE A 82 14.39 -7.12 -10.03
C PHE A 82 15.90 -7.12 -9.73
N SER A 83 16.29 -7.25 -8.47
CA SER A 83 17.70 -7.37 -8.08
C SER A 83 18.29 -8.71 -8.58
N SER A 84 19.49 -8.66 -9.17
CA SER A 84 20.16 -9.84 -9.71
C SER A 84 20.61 -10.79 -8.60
N PRO A 85 20.14 -12.06 -8.57
CA PRO A 85 20.50 -13.02 -7.52
C PRO A 85 21.96 -13.47 -7.56
N ILE A 86 22.62 -13.39 -8.70
CA ILE A 86 24.01 -13.83 -8.88
C ILE A 86 25.05 -12.80 -8.44
N LEU A 87 24.63 -11.53 -8.33
CA LEU A 87 25.46 -10.42 -7.84
C LEU A 87 25.35 -10.27 -6.33
N THR A 88 26.38 -9.71 -5.71
CA THR A 88 26.34 -9.26 -4.32
C THR A 88 25.46 -8.02 -4.17
N GLY A 89 25.05 -7.68 -2.93
CA GLY A 89 24.32 -6.45 -2.67
C GLY A 89 25.06 -5.20 -3.15
N LYS A 90 26.38 -5.15 -2.92
CA LYS A 90 27.24 -4.05 -3.42
C LYS A 90 27.25 -3.99 -4.94
N GLU A 91 27.47 -5.12 -5.62
CA GLU A 91 27.52 -5.17 -7.10
C GLU A 91 26.19 -4.78 -7.74
N ASN A 92 25.05 -5.18 -7.16
CA ASN A 92 23.73 -4.73 -7.62
C ASN A 92 23.65 -3.19 -7.59
N LEU A 93 23.99 -2.54 -6.48
CA LEU A 93 23.95 -1.08 -6.37
C LEU A 93 24.98 -0.41 -7.27
N MET A 94 26.18 -0.97 -7.42
CA MET A 94 27.22 -0.46 -8.36
C MET A 94 26.71 -0.51 -9.81
N TYR A 95 25.98 -1.57 -10.19
CA TYR A 95 25.35 -1.68 -11.51
C TYR A 95 24.36 -0.54 -11.75
N PHE A 96 23.45 -0.28 -10.80
CA PHE A 96 22.50 0.84 -10.89
C PHE A 96 23.20 2.21 -10.90
N ALA A 97 24.26 2.39 -10.10
CA ALA A 97 25.06 3.60 -10.13
C ALA A 97 25.65 3.86 -11.53
N GLY A 98 26.12 2.79 -12.19
CA GLY A 98 26.62 2.86 -13.58
C GLY A 98 25.53 3.27 -14.57
N LEU A 99 24.32 2.70 -14.46
CA LEU A 99 23.16 3.07 -15.30
C LEU A 99 22.77 4.54 -15.12
N LEU A 100 22.90 5.08 -13.89
CA LEU A 100 22.62 6.47 -13.56
C LEU A 100 23.76 7.43 -13.93
N GLY A 101 24.87 6.92 -14.51
CA GLY A 101 26.00 7.71 -15.00
C GLY A 101 26.98 8.19 -13.91
N TYR A 102 26.99 7.58 -12.72
CA TYR A 102 27.98 7.91 -11.71
C TYR A 102 29.36 7.35 -12.06
N SER A 103 30.42 8.13 -11.83
CA SER A 103 31.81 7.62 -11.93
C SER A 103 32.06 6.58 -10.84
N LYS A 104 33.00 5.64 -11.06
CA LYS A 104 33.29 4.55 -10.12
C LYS A 104 33.58 5.05 -8.70
N GLY A 105 34.38 6.10 -8.54
CA GLY A 105 34.71 6.65 -7.22
C GLY A 105 33.53 7.29 -6.53
N ALA A 106 32.66 8.02 -7.24
CA ALA A 106 31.43 8.56 -6.71
C ALA A 106 30.44 7.45 -6.33
N ALA A 107 30.30 6.43 -7.19
CA ALA A 107 29.45 5.28 -6.96
C ALA A 107 29.84 4.51 -5.70
N GLU A 108 31.13 4.25 -5.47
CA GLU A 108 31.60 3.52 -4.28
C GLU A 108 31.20 4.20 -2.97
N LYS A 109 31.27 5.53 -2.88
CA LYS A 109 30.85 6.30 -1.72
C LYS A 109 29.33 6.22 -1.54
N ILE A 110 28.57 6.54 -2.59
CA ILE A 110 27.11 6.52 -2.56
C ILE A 110 26.57 5.13 -2.18
N VAL A 111 27.10 4.08 -2.81
CA VAL A 111 26.67 2.70 -2.55
C VAL A 111 26.94 2.27 -1.10
N LYS A 112 28.09 2.68 -0.52
CA LYS A 112 28.38 2.43 0.89
C LYS A 112 27.36 3.12 1.78
N ASP A 113 27.03 4.38 1.51
CA ASP A 113 26.06 5.15 2.30
C ASP A 113 24.64 4.55 2.16
N LEU A 114 24.23 4.17 0.95
CA LEU A 114 22.93 3.52 0.70
C LEU A 114 22.81 2.17 1.40
N LEU A 115 23.85 1.32 1.35
CA LEU A 115 23.86 0.03 2.07
C LEU A 115 23.74 0.22 3.58
N THR A 116 24.37 1.27 4.10
CA THR A 116 24.24 1.63 5.53
C THR A 116 22.83 2.07 5.86
N LYS A 117 22.27 2.97 5.04
CA LYS A 117 20.91 3.50 5.21
C LYS A 117 19.85 2.40 5.23
N VAL A 118 19.95 1.41 4.35
CA VAL A 118 19.00 0.29 4.32
C VAL A 118 19.37 -0.86 5.26
N GLY A 119 20.41 -0.69 6.09
CA GLY A 119 20.85 -1.67 7.09
C GLY A 119 21.40 -2.97 6.50
N LEU A 120 22.12 -2.89 5.36
CA LEU A 120 22.71 -4.02 4.65
C LEU A 120 24.24 -3.92 4.50
N HIS A 121 24.89 -3.03 5.27
CA HIS A 121 26.34 -2.82 5.16
C HIS A 121 27.17 -4.07 5.51
N LYS A 122 26.69 -4.90 6.46
CA LYS A 122 27.37 -6.15 6.84
C LYS A 122 27.21 -7.25 5.80
N GLU A 123 26.12 -7.23 5.06
CA GLU A 123 25.76 -8.22 4.03
C GLU A 123 26.15 -7.77 2.61
N ALA A 124 26.81 -6.63 2.48
CA ALA A 124 27.15 -6.01 1.19
C ALA A 124 27.89 -6.94 0.23
N ALA A 125 28.76 -7.82 0.74
CA ALA A 125 29.55 -8.78 -0.05
C ALA A 125 28.86 -10.14 -0.25
N LYS A 126 27.68 -10.36 0.36
CA LYS A 126 26.91 -11.58 0.24
C LYS A 126 26.10 -11.54 -1.06
N LYS A 127 25.95 -12.67 -1.76
CA LYS A 127 25.11 -12.78 -2.96
C LYS A 127 23.65 -12.54 -2.62
N VAL A 128 22.91 -11.90 -3.51
CA VAL A 128 21.47 -11.63 -3.31
C VAL A 128 20.64 -12.91 -3.32
N SER A 129 21.10 -14.00 -3.95
CA SER A 129 20.51 -15.33 -3.81
C SER A 129 20.38 -15.78 -2.36
N ASP A 130 21.28 -15.31 -1.48
CA ASP A 130 21.33 -15.71 -0.07
C ASP A 130 20.64 -14.67 0.85
N TYR A 131 20.00 -13.66 0.29
CA TYR A 131 19.23 -12.66 1.03
C TYR A 131 17.84 -13.20 1.41
N SER A 132 17.36 -12.85 2.60
CA SER A 132 15.95 -13.00 2.90
C SER A 132 15.09 -12.07 2.02
N GLY A 133 13.79 -12.35 1.88
CA GLY A 133 12.88 -11.48 1.15
C GLY A 133 12.95 -10.02 1.61
N GLY A 134 12.95 -9.78 2.92
CA GLY A 134 13.10 -8.44 3.49
C GLY A 134 14.45 -7.77 3.22
N MET A 135 15.55 -8.52 3.21
CA MET A 135 16.87 -7.99 2.82
C MET A 135 16.87 -7.59 1.34
N ARG A 136 16.32 -8.46 0.49
CA ARG A 136 16.22 -8.21 -0.96
C ARG A 136 15.37 -6.97 -1.25
N LYS A 137 14.20 -6.84 -0.63
CA LYS A 137 13.34 -5.67 -0.81
C LYS A 137 14.00 -4.36 -0.35
N ARG A 138 14.73 -4.37 0.78
CA ARG A 138 15.51 -3.20 1.24
C ARG A 138 16.66 -2.84 0.29
N LEU A 139 17.33 -3.83 -0.32
CA LEU A 139 18.33 -3.58 -1.37
C LEU A 139 17.67 -2.92 -2.58
N GLU A 140 16.51 -3.39 -3.01
CA GLU A 140 15.77 -2.81 -4.13
C GLU A 140 15.37 -1.37 -3.87
N VAL A 141 14.90 -1.05 -2.64
CA VAL A 141 14.66 0.35 -2.25
C VAL A 141 15.94 1.19 -2.34
N ALA A 142 17.10 0.65 -1.95
CA ALA A 142 18.35 1.37 -2.05
C ALA A 142 18.67 1.78 -3.51
N THR A 143 18.25 1.01 -4.53
CA THR A 143 18.41 1.40 -5.95
C THR A 143 17.60 2.64 -6.32
N ALA A 144 16.55 2.95 -5.57
CA ALA A 144 15.68 4.09 -5.79
C ALA A 144 15.97 5.27 -4.84
N LEU A 145 17.08 5.21 -4.09
CA LEU A 145 17.51 6.27 -3.16
C LEU A 145 18.78 6.98 -3.61
N PHE A 146 19.20 6.82 -4.86
CA PHE A 146 20.32 7.60 -5.40
C PHE A 146 20.02 9.10 -5.36
N PRO A 147 21.01 9.98 -5.15
CA PRO A 147 20.81 11.41 -4.85
C PRO A 147 19.99 12.22 -5.85
N LYS A 148 19.89 11.77 -7.11
CA LYS A 148 19.07 12.46 -8.13
C LYS A 148 17.58 12.16 -8.01
N ILE A 149 17.20 11.08 -7.34
CA ILE A 149 15.81 10.63 -7.24
C ILE A 149 15.05 11.51 -6.24
N LYS A 150 13.89 12.00 -6.66
CA LYS A 150 13.03 12.89 -5.88
C LYS A 150 11.64 12.32 -5.63
N LEU A 151 11.15 11.43 -6.52
CA LEU A 151 9.87 10.73 -6.40
C LEU A 151 10.14 9.23 -6.30
N LEU A 152 9.83 8.64 -5.16
CA LEU A 152 9.91 7.21 -4.91
C LEU A 152 8.52 6.59 -5.09
N ILE A 153 8.39 5.61 -5.99
CA ILE A 153 7.17 4.86 -6.23
C ILE A 153 7.40 3.42 -5.76
N LEU A 154 6.59 2.97 -4.82
CA LEU A 154 6.65 1.63 -4.22
C LEU A 154 5.37 0.87 -4.53
N ASP A 155 5.48 -0.20 -5.33
CA ASP A 155 4.34 -1.01 -5.73
C ASP A 155 4.27 -2.30 -4.90
N GLU A 156 3.36 -2.33 -3.94
CA GLU A 156 3.12 -3.42 -2.98
C GLU A 156 4.39 -3.96 -2.29
N PRO A 157 5.23 -3.08 -1.71
CA PRO A 157 6.58 -3.44 -1.30
C PRO A 157 6.64 -4.36 -0.09
N THR A 158 5.55 -4.52 0.67
CA THR A 158 5.47 -5.33 1.89
C THR A 158 4.81 -6.68 1.69
N THR A 159 4.23 -6.91 0.50
CA THR A 159 3.57 -8.18 0.16
C THR A 159 4.57 -9.35 0.24
N GLY A 160 4.18 -10.41 0.94
CA GLY A 160 5.01 -11.60 1.13
C GLY A 160 6.17 -11.46 2.13
N LEU A 161 6.28 -10.34 2.83
CA LEU A 161 7.25 -10.19 3.92
C LEU A 161 6.71 -10.76 5.23
N ASP A 162 7.59 -11.42 5.98
CA ASP A 162 7.28 -11.78 7.36
C ASP A 162 7.08 -10.54 8.25
N PRO A 163 6.37 -10.65 9.40
CA PRO A 163 6.06 -9.48 10.23
C PRO A 163 7.29 -8.69 10.73
N SER A 164 8.44 -9.33 10.93
CA SER A 164 9.67 -8.65 11.35
C SER A 164 10.29 -7.87 10.21
N ALA A 165 10.37 -8.48 9.03
CA ALA A 165 10.87 -7.83 7.81
C ALA A 165 9.98 -6.65 7.41
N ARG A 166 8.64 -6.81 7.49
CA ARG A 166 7.67 -5.74 7.22
C ARG A 166 7.88 -4.55 8.16
N ARG A 167 7.99 -4.77 9.49
CA ARG A 167 8.26 -3.66 10.44
C ARG A 167 9.55 -2.91 10.12
N LYS A 168 10.63 -3.62 9.81
CA LYS A 168 11.91 -3.00 9.43
C LYS A 168 11.80 -2.20 8.14
N PHE A 169 11.06 -2.72 7.16
CA PHE A 169 10.83 -2.04 5.90
C PHE A 169 10.02 -0.74 6.11
N LEU A 170 8.91 -0.81 6.85
CA LEU A 170 8.07 0.35 7.15
C LEU A 170 8.82 1.40 7.97
N GLY A 171 9.71 0.99 8.89
CA GLY A 171 10.61 1.90 9.59
C GLY A 171 11.50 2.69 8.63
N LEU A 172 12.11 2.03 7.64
CA LEU A 172 12.88 2.71 6.59
C LEU A 172 12.03 3.73 5.81
N ILE A 173 10.78 3.38 5.47
CA ILE A 173 9.90 4.31 4.75
C ILE A 173 9.52 5.52 5.61
N GLN A 174 9.34 5.35 6.92
CA GLN A 174 9.11 6.46 7.85
C GLN A 174 10.32 7.40 7.93
N GLU A 175 11.55 6.88 7.97
CA GLU A 175 12.77 7.70 7.92
C GLU A 175 12.82 8.54 6.64
N LEU A 176 12.49 7.96 5.48
CA LEU A 176 12.41 8.68 4.20
C LEU A 176 11.36 9.80 4.21
N ARG A 177 10.23 9.58 4.90
CA ARG A 177 9.20 10.60 5.10
C ARG A 177 9.73 11.78 5.92
N GLU A 178 10.47 11.50 7.00
CA GLU A 178 11.07 12.56 7.84
C GLU A 178 12.10 13.39 7.06
N GLU A 179 12.82 12.78 6.12
CA GLU A 179 13.72 13.45 5.18
C GLU A 179 13.00 14.22 4.05
N LYS A 180 11.65 14.25 4.07
CA LYS A 180 10.80 14.89 3.06
C LYS A 180 11.01 14.37 1.63
N THR A 181 11.36 13.09 1.48
CA THR A 181 11.32 12.40 0.18
C THR A 181 9.86 12.29 -0.25
N THR A 182 9.55 12.63 -1.50
CA THR A 182 8.21 12.39 -2.04
C THR A 182 8.00 10.91 -2.29
N VAL A 183 6.98 10.32 -1.69
CA VAL A 183 6.70 8.88 -1.79
C VAL A 183 5.27 8.64 -2.29
N LEU A 184 5.13 7.80 -3.32
CA LEU A 184 3.88 7.18 -3.72
C LEU A 184 3.94 5.70 -3.36
N LEU A 185 3.24 5.33 -2.30
CA LEU A 185 3.07 3.94 -1.87
C LEU A 185 1.79 3.37 -2.48
N ILE A 186 1.92 2.25 -3.17
CA ILE A 186 0.78 1.48 -3.65
C ILE A 186 0.65 0.24 -2.77
N THR A 187 -0.54 0.04 -2.22
CA THR A 187 -0.79 -1.08 -1.30
C THR A 187 -2.27 -1.49 -1.31
N HIS A 188 -2.54 -2.72 -0.93
CA HIS A 188 -3.87 -3.19 -0.56
C HIS A 188 -4.01 -3.36 0.97
N ILE A 189 -2.96 -3.02 1.73
CA ILE A 189 -2.91 -3.19 3.20
C ILE A 189 -3.14 -1.82 3.86
N GLY A 190 -4.25 -1.66 4.56
CA GLY A 190 -4.62 -0.40 5.20
C GLY A 190 -3.60 0.08 6.23
N ALA A 191 -3.07 -0.84 7.04
CA ALA A 191 -2.04 -0.49 8.03
C ALA A 191 -0.75 0.09 7.41
N ASP A 192 -0.42 -0.25 6.14
CA ASP A 192 0.69 0.39 5.42
C ASP A 192 0.28 1.78 4.90
N ALA A 193 -0.96 1.89 4.40
CA ALA A 193 -1.50 3.14 3.91
C ALA A 193 -1.65 4.19 5.02
N GLU A 194 -1.94 3.78 6.26
CA GLU A 194 -2.06 4.67 7.42
C GLU A 194 -0.76 5.40 7.80
N LEU A 195 0.38 4.95 7.29
CA LEU A 195 1.65 5.67 7.46
C LEU A 195 1.75 6.93 6.59
N ALA A 196 0.94 7.01 5.55
CA ALA A 196 0.97 8.14 4.63
C ALA A 196 0.33 9.40 5.24
N SER A 197 0.71 10.57 4.71
CA SER A 197 0.09 11.84 5.09
C SER A 197 -1.30 11.96 4.50
N ARG A 198 -1.50 11.37 3.30
CA ARG A 198 -2.78 11.34 2.60
C ARG A 198 -2.93 10.01 1.86
N VAL A 199 -4.17 9.52 1.81
CA VAL A 199 -4.54 8.26 1.16
C VAL A 199 -5.58 8.52 0.09
N GLY A 200 -5.36 7.97 -1.09
CA GLY A 200 -6.38 7.84 -2.13
C GLY A 200 -6.92 6.42 -2.15
N LEU A 201 -8.22 6.28 -2.09
CA LEU A 201 -8.91 5.00 -2.28
C LEU A 201 -9.27 4.86 -3.75
N ILE A 202 -8.79 3.79 -4.39
CA ILE A 202 -9.07 3.52 -5.81
C ILE A 202 -9.87 2.24 -5.96
N ASP A 203 -10.96 2.30 -6.74
CA ASP A 203 -11.75 1.15 -7.16
C ASP A 203 -12.09 1.27 -8.64
N GLU A 204 -12.06 0.15 -9.36
CA GLU A 204 -12.43 0.05 -10.79
C GLU A 204 -11.83 1.12 -11.71
N GLY A 205 -10.61 1.57 -11.41
CA GLY A 205 -9.88 2.55 -12.21
C GLY A 205 -10.21 4.01 -11.90
N GLU A 206 -10.92 4.30 -10.81
CA GLU A 206 -11.27 5.64 -10.35
C GLU A 206 -10.84 5.88 -8.90
N ILE A 207 -10.36 7.08 -8.59
CA ILE A 207 -10.12 7.47 -7.18
C ILE A 207 -11.47 7.90 -6.60
N ILE A 208 -12.00 7.08 -5.68
CA ILE A 208 -13.34 7.26 -5.09
C ILE A 208 -13.33 8.17 -3.86
N ALA A 209 -12.20 8.28 -3.17
CA ALA A 209 -11.98 9.22 -2.06
C ALA A 209 -10.49 9.48 -1.89
N GLN A 210 -10.15 10.65 -1.36
CA GLN A 210 -8.78 10.95 -0.95
C GLN A 210 -8.78 12.00 0.16
N ASP A 211 -8.06 11.70 1.25
CA ASP A 211 -7.87 12.60 2.39
C ASP A 211 -6.79 12.04 3.32
N GLU A 212 -6.54 12.71 4.44
CA GLU A 212 -5.76 12.14 5.54
C GLU A 212 -6.45 10.86 6.08
N PRO A 213 -5.70 9.83 6.50
CA PRO A 213 -6.28 8.57 6.99
C PRO A 213 -7.39 8.78 8.04
N GLU A 214 -7.14 9.64 9.01
CA GLU A 214 -8.11 9.94 10.09
C GLU A 214 -9.35 10.68 9.58
N GLN A 215 -9.23 11.52 8.54
CA GLN A 215 -10.38 12.21 7.94
C GLN A 215 -11.26 11.23 7.14
N LEU A 216 -10.63 10.30 6.40
CA LEU A 216 -11.35 9.23 5.70
C LEU A 216 -12.14 8.35 6.69
N LYS A 217 -11.53 7.96 7.82
CA LYS A 217 -12.21 7.21 8.88
C LYS A 217 -13.38 7.99 9.46
N LYS A 218 -13.19 9.27 9.80
CA LYS A 218 -14.26 10.14 10.32
C LYS A 218 -15.38 10.33 9.30
N ALA A 219 -15.06 10.65 8.05
CA ALA A 219 -16.03 10.85 6.97
C ALA A 219 -16.87 9.59 6.68
N SER A 220 -16.30 8.39 6.93
CA SER A 220 -17.03 7.15 6.83
C SER A 220 -18.20 7.06 7.83
N GLY A 221 -18.11 7.77 8.98
CA GLY A 221 -19.08 7.70 10.07
C GLY A 221 -19.08 6.38 10.83
N LEU A 222 -18.13 5.47 10.54
CA LEU A 222 -17.93 4.25 11.32
C LEU A 222 -17.32 4.65 12.67
N LYS A 223 -17.89 4.17 13.77
CA LYS A 223 -17.38 4.47 15.12
C LYS A 223 -16.56 3.33 15.69
N ASN A 224 -17.12 2.14 15.65
CA ASN A 224 -16.51 0.97 16.25
C ASN A 224 -16.74 -0.27 15.39
N VAL A 225 -15.83 -1.22 15.55
CA VAL A 225 -15.87 -2.54 14.92
C VAL A 225 -15.84 -3.60 16.00
N ILE A 226 -16.67 -4.62 15.86
CA ILE A 226 -16.65 -5.80 16.71
C ILE A 226 -16.28 -7.00 15.83
N ASN A 227 -15.20 -7.67 16.16
CA ASN A 227 -14.81 -8.96 15.58
C ASN A 227 -15.39 -10.06 16.47
N VAL A 228 -16.15 -10.96 15.90
CA VAL A 228 -16.76 -12.09 16.57
C VAL A 228 -16.22 -13.38 15.97
N GLU A 229 -15.34 -14.07 16.69
CA GLU A 229 -14.88 -15.39 16.29
C GLU A 229 -15.88 -16.46 16.73
N THR A 230 -16.16 -17.40 15.85
CA THR A 230 -17.13 -18.47 16.09
C THR A 230 -16.55 -19.82 15.68
N THR A 231 -16.99 -20.91 16.33
CA THR A 231 -16.53 -22.26 16.00
C THR A 231 -17.02 -22.74 14.63
N ILE A 232 -18.13 -22.21 14.15
CA ILE A 232 -18.72 -22.49 12.84
C ILE A 232 -19.20 -21.18 12.22
N LYS A 233 -19.30 -21.17 10.90
CA LYS A 233 -19.89 -20.06 10.15
C LYS A 233 -21.18 -20.53 9.48
N SER A 234 -22.23 -19.70 9.51
CA SER A 234 -23.51 -19.98 8.87
C SER A 234 -24.29 -18.72 8.61
N GLU A 235 -25.18 -18.74 7.63
CA GLU A 235 -26.06 -17.61 7.33
C GLU A 235 -26.94 -17.21 8.53
N LYS A 236 -27.39 -18.18 9.34
CA LYS A 236 -28.17 -17.91 10.57
C LYS A 236 -27.39 -17.06 11.58
N ILE A 237 -26.05 -17.28 11.69
CA ILE A 237 -25.17 -16.48 12.54
C ILE A 237 -25.04 -15.08 11.95
N ALA A 238 -24.76 -14.98 10.64
CA ALA A 238 -24.65 -13.71 9.94
C ALA A 238 -25.92 -12.86 10.06
N GLU A 239 -27.11 -13.47 9.87
CA GLU A 239 -28.42 -12.80 10.06
C GLU A 239 -28.62 -12.31 11.49
N THR A 240 -28.19 -13.10 12.47
CA THR A 240 -28.27 -12.70 13.89
C THR A 240 -27.40 -11.47 14.15
N LEU A 241 -26.17 -11.47 13.64
CA LEU A 241 -25.22 -10.38 13.81
C LEU A 241 -25.60 -9.11 13.03
N ARG A 242 -26.32 -9.23 11.90
CA ARG A 242 -26.85 -8.08 11.14
C ARG A 242 -27.76 -7.17 11.97
N LYS A 243 -28.40 -7.68 13.01
CA LYS A 243 -29.26 -6.89 13.90
C LYS A 243 -28.48 -5.85 14.70
N PHE A 244 -27.20 -6.11 14.96
CA PHE A 244 -26.29 -5.26 15.74
C PHE A 244 -25.38 -4.41 14.87
N SER A 245 -25.42 -4.60 13.56
CA SER A 245 -24.54 -3.89 12.62
C SER A 245 -25.24 -2.74 11.91
N GLU A 246 -24.53 -1.63 11.76
CA GLU A 246 -24.98 -0.49 10.96
C GLU A 246 -25.32 -0.93 9.53
N LYS A 247 -26.45 -0.41 9.02
CA LYS A 247 -26.96 -0.76 7.69
C LYS A 247 -27.07 -2.27 7.44
N LYS A 248 -27.13 -3.09 8.51
CA LYS A 248 -27.19 -4.55 8.46
C LYS A 248 -26.01 -5.18 7.69
N LYS A 249 -24.85 -4.53 7.66
CA LYS A 249 -23.65 -5.03 6.99
C LYS A 249 -22.83 -5.89 7.96
N VAL A 250 -22.55 -7.13 7.55
CA VAL A 250 -21.70 -8.07 8.25
C VAL A 250 -20.67 -8.57 7.25
N LEU A 251 -19.40 -8.46 7.59
CA LEU A 251 -18.32 -9.01 6.81
C LEU A 251 -17.90 -10.35 7.39
N GLU A 252 -17.97 -11.41 6.60
CA GLU A 252 -17.44 -12.72 6.98
C GLU A 252 -15.91 -12.69 6.88
N THR A 253 -15.24 -13.24 7.88
CA THR A 253 -13.77 -13.36 7.96
C THR A 253 -13.38 -14.83 8.01
N ASP A 254 -12.09 -15.16 7.98
CA ASP A 254 -11.61 -16.54 8.06
C ASP A 254 -12.08 -17.24 9.34
N VAL A 255 -12.12 -16.52 10.45
CA VAL A 255 -12.39 -17.07 11.81
C VAL A 255 -13.78 -16.70 12.37
N GLY A 256 -14.59 -15.93 11.61
CA GLY A 256 -15.91 -15.50 12.11
C GLY A 256 -16.47 -14.34 11.33
N TYR A 257 -16.83 -13.26 12.04
CA TYR A 257 -17.57 -12.13 11.49
C TYR A 257 -17.04 -10.80 12.02
N ARG A 258 -17.12 -9.77 11.18
CA ARG A 258 -16.80 -8.39 11.50
C ARG A 258 -18.05 -7.54 11.32
N ILE A 259 -18.44 -6.79 12.35
CA ILE A 259 -19.63 -5.95 12.36
C ILE A 259 -19.30 -4.53 12.80
N TYR A 260 -20.12 -3.59 12.38
CA TYR A 260 -19.94 -2.16 12.60
C TYR A 260 -21.06 -1.62 13.47
N CYS A 261 -20.72 -1.02 14.61
CA CYS A 261 -21.72 -0.53 15.55
C CYS A 261 -21.37 0.86 16.11
N GLN A 262 -22.40 1.54 16.63
CA GLN A 262 -22.22 2.85 17.28
C GLN A 262 -21.75 2.69 18.72
N ASP A 263 -22.35 1.75 19.44
CA ASP A 263 -22.09 1.50 20.86
C ASP A 263 -21.69 0.05 21.08
N VAL A 264 -20.45 -0.12 21.52
CA VAL A 264 -19.84 -1.44 21.77
C VAL A 264 -20.30 -2.01 23.11
N GLU A 265 -20.50 -1.14 24.10
CA GLU A 265 -20.84 -1.56 25.47
C GLU A 265 -22.25 -2.15 25.50
N GLU A 266 -23.17 -1.57 24.74
CA GLU A 266 -24.54 -2.08 24.58
C GLU A 266 -24.59 -3.31 23.67
N ALA A 267 -23.87 -3.26 22.51
CA ALA A 267 -23.96 -4.32 21.50
C ALA A 267 -23.31 -5.64 21.95
N THR A 268 -22.17 -5.60 22.64
CA THR A 268 -21.39 -6.81 22.96
C THR A 268 -22.15 -7.82 23.80
N PRO A 269 -22.81 -7.46 24.94
CA PRO A 269 -23.58 -8.41 25.73
C PRO A 269 -24.78 -9.01 24.95
N GLU A 270 -25.44 -8.20 24.12
CA GLU A 270 -26.58 -8.65 23.34
C GLU A 270 -26.16 -9.60 22.21
N ILE A 271 -25.00 -9.41 21.61
CA ILE A 271 -24.41 -10.33 20.63
C ILE A 271 -24.19 -11.71 21.28
N VAL A 272 -23.57 -11.75 22.46
CA VAL A 272 -23.32 -13.00 23.18
C VAL A 272 -24.63 -13.74 23.44
N ARG A 273 -25.63 -13.05 24.02
CA ARG A 273 -26.95 -13.65 24.31
C ARG A 273 -27.62 -14.17 23.05
N SER A 274 -27.57 -13.39 21.96
CA SER A 274 -28.25 -13.76 20.72
C SER A 274 -27.59 -14.95 20.03
N LEU A 275 -26.27 -15.06 20.11
CA LEU A 275 -25.53 -16.22 19.60
C LEU A 275 -25.80 -17.47 20.45
N ASP A 276 -25.78 -17.35 21.76
CA ASP A 276 -26.12 -18.46 22.67
C ASP A 276 -27.54 -18.97 22.42
N ALA A 277 -28.50 -18.07 22.18
CA ALA A 277 -29.90 -18.44 21.90
C ALA A 277 -30.08 -19.27 20.62
N ILE A 278 -29.17 -19.16 19.65
CA ILE A 278 -29.19 -19.97 18.42
C ILE A 278 -28.23 -21.18 18.50
N GLY A 279 -27.66 -21.44 19.68
CA GLY A 279 -26.74 -22.57 19.92
C GLY A 279 -25.33 -22.36 19.37
N CYS A 280 -24.90 -21.12 19.10
CA CYS A 280 -23.56 -20.77 18.65
C CYS A 280 -22.78 -20.08 19.79
N LYS A 281 -21.60 -20.59 20.11
CA LYS A 281 -20.68 -19.92 21.04
C LYS A 281 -19.73 -19.00 20.29
N ALA A 282 -19.66 -17.74 20.71
CA ALA A 282 -18.53 -16.88 20.38
C ALA A 282 -17.28 -17.37 21.14
N THR A 283 -16.23 -17.68 20.44
CA THR A 283 -14.96 -18.10 21.03
C THR A 283 -14.13 -16.90 21.46
N LYS A 284 -14.31 -15.76 20.78
CA LYS A 284 -13.64 -14.50 21.07
C LYS A 284 -14.47 -13.33 20.55
N ILE A 285 -14.49 -12.25 21.31
CA ILE A 285 -15.05 -10.97 20.87
C ILE A 285 -14.01 -9.90 21.13
N GLU A 286 -13.65 -9.17 20.11
CA GLU A 286 -12.71 -8.05 20.17
C GLU A 286 -13.33 -6.80 19.56
N THR A 287 -13.00 -5.66 20.16
CA THR A 287 -13.45 -4.36 19.69
C THR A 287 -12.27 -3.54 19.24
N GLU A 288 -12.41 -2.83 18.12
CA GLU A 288 -11.36 -2.00 17.58
C GLU A 288 -11.92 -0.75 16.88
N LYS A 289 -11.04 0.20 16.60
CA LYS A 289 -11.39 1.34 15.74
C LYS A 289 -11.39 0.91 14.27
N PRO A 290 -12.24 1.56 13.43
CA PRO A 290 -12.27 1.26 12.01
C PRO A 290 -10.90 1.47 11.35
N SER A 291 -10.55 0.54 10.48
CA SER A 291 -9.38 0.61 9.60
C SER A 291 -9.75 1.27 8.25
N LEU A 292 -8.76 1.55 7.42
CA LEU A 292 -9.01 2.02 6.05
C LEU A 292 -9.69 0.95 5.18
N GLU A 293 -9.47 -0.33 5.47
CA GLU A 293 -10.20 -1.43 4.81
C GLU A 293 -11.70 -1.37 5.12
N ASP A 294 -12.06 -1.01 6.36
CA ASP A 294 -13.47 -0.83 6.75
C ASP A 294 -14.11 0.37 6.04
N VAL A 295 -13.35 1.45 5.91
CA VAL A 295 -13.78 2.64 5.14
C VAL A 295 -14.05 2.24 3.70
N PHE A 296 -13.11 1.54 3.07
CA PHE A 296 -13.25 1.07 1.69
C PHE A 296 -14.48 0.15 1.53
N PHE A 297 -14.62 -0.85 2.41
CA PHE A 297 -15.78 -1.75 2.42
C PHE A 297 -17.11 -1.00 2.55
N LYS A 298 -17.15 0.02 3.44
CA LYS A 298 -18.36 0.84 3.60
C LYS A 298 -18.74 1.61 2.34
N MET A 299 -17.74 2.09 1.59
CA MET A 299 -17.94 2.90 0.38
C MET A 299 -18.33 2.06 -0.84
N THR A 300 -17.75 0.86 -0.99
CA THR A 300 -17.85 0.04 -2.22
C THR A 300 -18.63 -1.24 -2.05
N GLU A 301 -18.86 -1.69 -0.81
CA GLU A 301 -19.38 -3.02 -0.45
C GLU A 301 -18.46 -4.18 -0.87
N LYS A 302 -17.22 -3.87 -1.26
CA LYS A 302 -16.18 -4.82 -1.67
C LYS A 302 -15.10 -4.93 -0.60
N THR A 303 -14.53 -6.11 -0.43
CA THR A 303 -13.36 -6.31 0.43
C THR A 303 -12.08 -6.02 -0.35
N ILE A 304 -11.07 -5.45 0.33
CA ILE A 304 -9.75 -5.23 -0.27
C ILE A 304 -8.93 -6.53 -0.28
N ARG A 305 -9.22 -7.46 0.64
CA ARG A 305 -8.51 -8.73 0.72
C ARG A 305 -8.79 -9.60 -0.50
N GLU A 306 -7.73 -10.22 -1.00
CA GLU A 306 -7.88 -11.28 -1.99
C GLU A 306 -8.75 -12.40 -1.42
N VAL A 307 -9.70 -12.85 -2.22
CA VAL A 307 -10.17 -14.23 -2.12
C VAL A 307 -8.99 -15.07 -2.64
N SER A 308 -8.24 -15.67 -1.72
CA SER A 308 -7.16 -16.62 -2.00
C SER A 308 -7.68 -17.83 -2.75
#